data_6760926aafff4bb492528535c44b1aff
#
_entry.id   6760926aafff4bb492528535c44b1aff
#
_cell.length_a   1.000
_cell.length_b   1.000
_cell.length_c   1.000
_cell.angle_alpha   90.00
_cell.angle_beta   90.00
_cell.angle_gamma   90.00
#
_symmetry.space_group_name_H-M   'P 1'
#
loop_
_entity.id
_entity.type
_entity.pdbx_description
1 polymer ?
#
loop_
_entity_poly.entity_id
_entity_poly.type
_entity_poly.pdbx_seq_one_letter_code
_entity_poly.pdbx_strand_id
1 'polypeptide(L)'
;MNFAQRIVNAIRKRGQVARPRPGQVVTAEALDTWRNYPADGLTPARLVAILRDADEGAVEQALALYEQMEEKDAHLYCVANTRRLAVTGLRWQILSAAEVCDAVDQVAADEAAAYAREVLASIDGFDVALQHLALAVGRNIAVAENVWEPRGRELRLVDVVPIPFERLTFDGLGKVRVLTRDQPVDGIE
;
A
#
# COMPACT_ATOMS: atom_id res chain seq x y z
N MET A 1 16.71 22.66 -18.51
CA MET A 1 16.90 21.78 -17.33
C MET A 1 16.20 20.46 -17.67
N ASN A 2 16.97 19.37 -17.82
CA ASN A 2 16.51 18.11 -18.40
C ASN A 2 15.55 17.40 -17.43
N PHE A 3 14.52 16.71 -17.94
CA PHE A 3 13.50 15.97 -17.17
C PHE A 3 14.12 15.00 -16.15
N ALA A 4 15.20 14.31 -16.53
CA ALA A 4 16.00 13.47 -15.64
C ALA A 4 16.58 14.22 -14.43
N GLN A 5 17.01 15.47 -14.60
CA GLN A 5 17.54 16.31 -13.54
C GLN A 5 16.45 16.71 -12.52
N ARG A 6 15.21 16.84 -12.97
CA ARG A 6 14.05 17.16 -12.11
C ARG A 6 13.68 15.96 -11.23
N ILE A 7 13.73 14.74 -11.79
CA ILE A 7 13.48 13.50 -11.04
C ILE A 7 14.58 13.27 -10.00
N VAL A 8 15.85 13.41 -10.38
CA VAL A 8 16.98 13.25 -9.46
C VAL A 8 16.93 14.27 -8.32
N ASN A 9 16.54 15.52 -8.60
CA ASN A 9 16.40 16.55 -7.57
C ASN A 9 15.18 16.32 -6.67
N ALA A 10 14.09 15.75 -7.18
CA ALA A 10 12.92 15.38 -6.39
C ALA A 10 13.25 14.21 -5.44
N ILE A 11 13.97 13.19 -5.94
CA ILE A 11 14.45 12.05 -5.14
C ILE A 11 15.47 12.51 -4.10
N ARG A 12 16.40 13.41 -4.46
CA ARG A 12 17.41 13.95 -3.53
C ARG A 12 16.81 14.79 -2.40
N LYS A 13 15.69 15.48 -2.64
CA LYS A 13 14.93 16.18 -1.59
C LYS A 13 14.17 15.23 -0.66
N ARG A 14 13.68 14.08 -1.16
CA ARG A 14 13.03 13.04 -0.34
C ARG A 14 14.03 12.25 0.53
N GLY A 15 15.28 12.09 0.11
CA GLY A 15 16.32 11.36 0.84
C GLY A 15 16.89 12.11 2.07
N GLN A 16 16.48 13.33 2.34
CA GLN A 16 16.76 14.03 3.60
C GLN A 16 15.65 13.85 4.62
N VAL A 17 15.31 12.59 4.92
CA VAL A 17 14.69 12.29 6.21
C VAL A 17 15.72 12.68 7.25
N ALA A 18 15.47 13.80 7.94
CA ALA A 18 16.33 14.27 9.02
C ALA A 18 16.50 13.11 10.01
N ARG A 19 17.70 12.53 10.08
CA ARG A 19 18.00 11.50 11.07
C ARG A 19 17.69 12.11 12.43
N PRO A 20 16.87 11.45 13.27
CA PRO A 20 16.60 11.96 14.60
C PRO A 20 17.91 12.15 15.32
N ARG A 21 18.13 13.33 15.91
CA ARG A 21 19.32 13.62 16.69
C ARG A 21 19.36 12.66 17.89
N PRO A 22 20.51 12.07 18.24
CA PRO A 22 20.62 11.25 19.45
C PRO A 22 20.12 12.06 20.66
N GLY A 23 19.12 11.53 21.38
CA GLY A 23 18.52 12.20 22.53
C GLY A 23 17.17 12.88 22.27
N GLN A 24 16.69 12.97 21.04
CA GLN A 24 15.34 13.36 20.76
C GLN A 24 14.43 12.13 20.91
N VAL A 25 13.83 11.99 22.09
CA VAL A 25 12.70 11.07 22.28
C VAL A 25 11.61 11.61 21.36
N VAL A 26 11.45 10.97 20.21
CA VAL A 26 10.22 11.11 19.44
C VAL A 26 9.18 10.43 20.32
N THR A 27 8.52 11.20 21.17
CA THR A 27 7.23 10.81 21.68
C THR A 27 6.40 10.59 20.43
N ALA A 28 6.25 9.33 20.02
CA ALA A 28 5.10 8.95 19.25
C ALA A 28 3.95 9.56 20.06
N GLU A 29 3.32 10.61 19.55
CA GLU A 29 1.93 10.85 19.92
C GLU A 29 1.32 9.49 19.62
N ALA A 30 1.07 8.75 20.69
CA ALA A 30 0.23 7.59 20.61
C ALA A 30 -1.05 8.17 20.02
N LEU A 31 -1.21 7.97 18.73
CA LEU A 31 -2.48 8.17 18.07
C LEU A 31 -3.42 7.42 18.98
N ASP A 32 -4.26 8.17 19.71
CA ASP A 32 -5.16 7.60 20.66
C ASP A 32 -6.21 6.85 19.83
N THR A 33 -5.77 5.68 19.32
CA THR A 33 -6.53 4.75 18.50
C THR A 33 -7.85 4.39 19.18
N TRP A 34 -7.92 4.61 20.52
CA TRP A 34 -9.09 4.40 21.34
C TRP A 34 -10.08 5.56 21.32
N ARG A 35 -9.66 6.78 20.98
CA ARG A 35 -10.54 7.97 20.95
C ARG A 35 -11.45 8.03 19.74
N ASN A 36 -11.09 7.42 18.64
CA ASN A 36 -11.85 7.43 17.38
C ASN A 36 -12.32 6.03 16.97
N TYR A 37 -12.85 5.27 17.90
CA TYR A 37 -13.39 3.96 17.62
C TYR A 37 -14.69 4.10 16.81
N PRO A 38 -14.73 3.81 15.48
CA PRO A 38 -15.93 4.02 14.66
C PRO A 38 -17.14 3.24 15.15
N ALA A 39 -16.91 2.09 15.81
CA ALA A 39 -17.96 1.27 16.39
C ALA A 39 -18.52 1.85 17.70
N ASP A 40 -17.85 2.82 18.34
CA ASP A 40 -18.33 3.42 19.57
C ASP A 40 -19.53 4.32 19.29
N GLY A 41 -20.68 4.01 19.92
CA GLY A 41 -21.95 4.68 19.66
C GLY A 41 -22.47 4.49 18.24
N LEU A 42 -22.11 3.40 17.55
CA LEU A 42 -22.57 3.10 16.19
C LEU A 42 -24.09 2.85 16.18
N THR A 43 -24.81 3.72 15.51
CA THR A 43 -26.23 3.56 15.22
C THR A 43 -26.45 3.22 13.75
N PRO A 44 -27.60 2.65 13.34
CA PRO A 44 -27.88 2.43 11.92
C PRO A 44 -27.77 3.69 11.05
N ALA A 45 -28.19 4.84 11.58
CA ALA A 45 -28.07 6.11 10.88
C ALA A 45 -26.61 6.53 10.69
N ARG A 46 -25.76 6.37 11.71
CA ARG A 46 -24.32 6.65 11.62
C ARG A 46 -23.63 5.71 10.66
N LEU A 47 -23.99 4.42 10.66
CA LEU A 47 -23.44 3.45 9.69
C LEU A 47 -23.77 3.87 8.25
N VAL A 48 -25.02 4.26 7.98
CA VAL A 48 -25.41 4.74 6.64
C VAL A 48 -24.63 5.99 6.26
N ALA A 49 -24.37 6.91 7.18
CA ALA A 49 -23.56 8.10 6.92
C ALA A 49 -22.12 7.70 6.54
N ILE A 50 -21.47 6.84 7.34
CA ILE A 50 -20.10 6.36 7.07
C ILE A 50 -19.99 5.71 5.68
N LEU A 51 -20.98 4.89 5.30
CA LEU A 51 -20.96 4.23 4.00
C LEU A 51 -21.19 5.20 2.84
N ARG A 52 -22.05 6.21 3.02
CA ARG A 52 -22.24 7.26 2.01
C ARG A 52 -21.02 8.15 1.84
N ASP A 53 -20.38 8.53 2.95
CA ASP A 53 -19.13 9.30 2.91
C ASP A 53 -18.04 8.51 2.15
N ALA A 54 -17.98 7.19 2.36
CA ALA A 54 -17.06 6.32 1.63
C ALA A 54 -17.38 6.24 0.12
N ASP A 55 -18.66 6.22 -0.26
CA ASP A 55 -19.08 6.26 -1.67
C ASP A 55 -18.70 7.60 -2.33
N GLU A 56 -18.58 8.67 -1.54
CA GLU A 56 -18.14 10.00 -1.99
C GLU A 56 -16.60 10.16 -1.95
N GLY A 57 -15.85 9.14 -1.49
CA GLY A 57 -14.39 9.10 -1.47
C GLY A 57 -13.76 9.28 -0.09
N ALA A 58 -14.52 9.63 0.96
CA ALA A 58 -14.04 9.72 2.34
C ALA A 58 -14.07 8.32 3.01
N VAL A 59 -13.10 7.48 2.66
CA VAL A 59 -13.09 6.04 3.02
C VAL A 59 -12.55 5.74 4.41
N GLU A 60 -11.93 6.69 5.09
CA GLU A 60 -11.15 6.47 6.32
C GLU A 60 -11.98 5.81 7.42
N GLN A 61 -13.19 6.33 7.66
CA GLN A 61 -14.06 5.79 8.70
C GLN A 61 -14.60 4.39 8.36
N ALA A 62 -14.90 4.14 7.08
CA ALA A 62 -15.36 2.83 6.63
C ALA A 62 -14.24 1.78 6.75
N LEU A 63 -13.01 2.11 6.35
CA LEU A 63 -11.86 1.23 6.47
C LEU A 63 -11.54 0.91 7.93
N ALA A 64 -11.56 1.91 8.81
CA ALA A 64 -11.37 1.71 10.24
C ALA A 64 -12.50 0.85 10.85
N LEU A 65 -13.74 1.01 10.39
CA LEU A 65 -14.86 0.18 10.82
C LEU A 65 -14.68 -1.28 10.38
N TYR A 66 -14.26 -1.54 9.14
CA TYR A 66 -14.00 -2.89 8.65
C TYR A 66 -12.86 -3.57 9.41
N GLU A 67 -11.82 -2.84 9.76
CA GLU A 67 -10.73 -3.33 10.60
C GLU A 67 -11.23 -3.76 11.97
N GLN A 68 -12.02 -2.93 12.63
CA GLN A 68 -12.62 -3.25 13.92
C GLN A 68 -13.57 -4.44 13.86
N MET A 69 -14.33 -4.59 12.79
CA MET A 69 -15.20 -5.76 12.59
C MET A 69 -14.37 -7.05 12.54
N GLU A 70 -13.26 -7.04 11.81
CA GLU A 70 -12.36 -8.20 11.75
C GLU A 70 -11.69 -8.47 13.10
N GLU A 71 -11.28 -7.45 13.84
CA GLU A 71 -10.66 -7.63 15.16
C GLU A 71 -11.62 -8.19 16.21
N LYS A 72 -12.89 -7.82 16.14
CA LYS A 72 -13.89 -8.19 17.16
C LYS A 72 -14.66 -9.44 16.85
N ASP A 73 -14.79 -9.81 15.59
CA ASP A 73 -15.50 -11.02 15.17
C ASP A 73 -14.49 -12.07 14.69
N ALA A 74 -14.20 -13.02 15.58
CA ALA A 74 -13.27 -14.13 15.29
C ALA A 74 -13.71 -14.99 14.10
N HIS A 75 -15.02 -15.13 13.84
CA HIS A 75 -15.51 -15.88 12.69
C HIS A 75 -15.27 -15.11 11.40
N LEU A 76 -15.57 -13.81 11.36
CA LEU A 76 -15.29 -12.95 10.22
C LEU A 76 -13.78 -12.96 9.91
N TYR A 77 -12.95 -12.78 10.94
CA TYR A 77 -11.48 -12.85 10.80
C TYR A 77 -11.03 -14.18 10.18
N CYS A 78 -11.54 -15.30 10.70
CA CYS A 78 -11.19 -16.64 10.20
C CYS A 78 -11.54 -16.80 8.72
N VAL A 79 -12.76 -16.43 8.32
CA VAL A 79 -13.23 -16.55 6.93
C VAL A 79 -12.43 -15.63 6.00
N ALA A 80 -12.25 -14.37 6.38
CA ALA A 80 -11.48 -13.39 5.61
C ALA A 80 -10.02 -13.84 5.44
N ASN A 81 -9.39 -14.29 6.53
CA ASN A 81 -8.00 -14.75 6.51
C ASN A 81 -7.82 -16.04 5.69
N THR A 82 -8.77 -16.96 5.76
CA THR A 82 -8.75 -18.18 4.91
C THR A 82 -8.75 -17.82 3.44
N ARG A 83 -9.55 -16.85 3.02
CA ARG A 83 -9.59 -16.37 1.63
C ARG A 83 -8.29 -15.68 1.21
N ARG A 84 -7.72 -14.87 2.09
CA ARG A 84 -6.42 -14.21 1.85
C ARG A 84 -5.29 -15.22 1.70
N LEU A 85 -5.21 -16.17 2.62
CA LEU A 85 -4.20 -17.22 2.58
C LEU A 85 -4.36 -18.17 1.40
N ALA A 86 -5.57 -18.38 0.90
CA ALA A 86 -5.81 -19.16 -0.31
C ALA A 86 -5.15 -18.53 -1.55
N VAL A 87 -4.88 -17.22 -1.54
CA VAL A 87 -4.19 -16.51 -2.62
C VAL A 87 -2.70 -16.33 -2.27
N THR A 88 -2.38 -15.76 -1.10
CA THR A 88 -1.01 -15.43 -0.72
C THR A 88 -0.16 -16.64 -0.36
N GLY A 89 -0.80 -17.75 0.05
CA GLY A 89 -0.12 -19.02 0.34
C GLY A 89 0.20 -19.86 -0.89
N LEU A 90 -0.24 -19.47 -2.08
CA LEU A 90 0.12 -20.16 -3.32
C LEU A 90 1.56 -19.85 -3.71
N ARG A 91 2.22 -20.86 -4.27
CA ARG A 91 3.53 -20.63 -4.91
C ARG A 91 3.30 -19.94 -6.26
N TRP A 92 3.55 -18.66 -6.30
CA TRP A 92 3.53 -17.91 -7.54
C TRP A 92 4.85 -18.08 -8.29
N GLN A 93 4.82 -17.91 -9.60
CA GLN A 93 6.01 -17.93 -10.46
C GLN A 93 5.85 -16.88 -11.58
N ILE A 94 6.97 -16.36 -12.04
CA ILE A 94 7.01 -15.46 -13.18
C ILE A 94 7.34 -16.31 -14.41
N LEU A 95 6.39 -16.37 -15.33
CA LEU A 95 6.57 -17.02 -16.63
C LEU A 95 7.06 -16.01 -17.65
N SER A 96 7.83 -16.49 -18.62
CA SER A 96 8.13 -15.69 -19.81
C SER A 96 6.86 -15.49 -20.64
N ALA A 97 6.69 -14.29 -21.20
CA ALA A 97 5.57 -14.05 -22.10
C ALA A 97 5.61 -14.97 -23.33
N ALA A 98 6.79 -15.44 -23.72
CA ALA A 98 6.97 -16.41 -24.80
C ALA A 98 6.40 -17.81 -24.48
N GLU A 99 6.21 -18.14 -23.18
CA GLU A 99 5.56 -19.40 -22.79
C GLU A 99 4.02 -19.37 -22.95
N VAL A 100 3.47 -18.16 -23.10
CA VAL A 100 2.00 -17.94 -23.09
C VAL A 100 1.53 -17.35 -24.43
N CYS A 101 2.40 -16.73 -25.20
CA CYS A 101 2.07 -16.02 -26.44
C CYS A 101 3.15 -16.20 -27.51
N ASP A 102 2.79 -16.76 -28.67
CA ASP A 102 3.70 -17.01 -29.79
C ASP A 102 4.09 -15.73 -30.55
N ALA A 103 3.43 -14.61 -30.31
CA ALA A 103 3.61 -13.36 -31.09
C ALA A 103 4.64 -12.40 -30.46
N VAL A 104 5.49 -12.84 -29.54
CA VAL A 104 6.48 -12.02 -28.84
C VAL A 104 7.91 -12.46 -29.21
N ASP A 105 8.85 -11.51 -29.12
CA ASP A 105 10.27 -11.83 -29.20
C ASP A 105 10.66 -12.67 -27.98
N GLN A 106 11.01 -13.92 -28.23
CA GLN A 106 11.32 -14.91 -27.21
C GLN A 106 12.51 -14.47 -26.34
N VAL A 107 13.57 -13.95 -26.96
CA VAL A 107 14.77 -13.54 -26.23
C VAL A 107 14.48 -12.39 -25.28
N ALA A 108 13.81 -11.36 -25.78
CA ALA A 108 13.42 -10.21 -24.96
C ALA A 108 12.45 -10.58 -23.84
N ALA A 109 11.52 -11.51 -24.09
CA ALA A 109 10.56 -11.98 -23.09
C ALA A 109 11.25 -12.79 -21.97
N ASP A 110 12.20 -13.65 -22.34
CA ASP A 110 12.97 -14.45 -21.38
C ASP A 110 13.88 -13.57 -20.52
N GLU A 111 14.55 -12.58 -21.10
CA GLU A 111 15.37 -11.60 -20.39
C GLU A 111 14.51 -10.78 -19.40
N ALA A 112 13.35 -10.31 -19.84
CA ALA A 112 12.43 -9.56 -18.97
C ALA A 112 11.92 -10.41 -17.78
N ALA A 113 11.58 -11.68 -18.03
CA ALA A 113 11.16 -12.60 -16.99
C ALA A 113 12.29 -12.90 -16.00
N ALA A 114 13.51 -13.09 -16.48
CA ALA A 114 14.69 -13.32 -15.65
C ALA A 114 14.97 -12.10 -14.76
N TYR A 115 14.93 -10.89 -15.32
CA TYR A 115 15.11 -9.64 -14.60
C TYR A 115 14.03 -9.46 -13.53
N ALA A 116 12.75 -9.70 -13.86
CA ALA A 116 11.65 -9.60 -12.90
C ALA A 116 11.81 -10.58 -11.73
N ARG A 117 12.24 -11.83 -12.00
CA ARG A 117 12.54 -12.83 -10.95
C ARG A 117 13.65 -12.35 -10.02
N GLU A 118 14.74 -11.81 -10.59
CA GLU A 118 15.86 -11.28 -9.81
C GLU A 118 15.44 -10.11 -8.92
N VAL A 119 14.70 -9.15 -9.47
CA VAL A 119 14.24 -7.96 -8.73
C VAL A 119 13.35 -8.39 -7.57
N LEU A 120 12.30 -9.19 -7.82
CA LEU A 120 11.38 -9.61 -6.77
C LEU A 120 12.04 -10.49 -5.70
N ALA A 121 12.98 -11.34 -6.09
CA ALA A 121 13.75 -12.15 -5.14
C ALA A 121 14.70 -11.30 -4.27
N SER A 122 15.04 -10.08 -4.71
CA SER A 122 15.91 -9.17 -3.95
C SER A 122 15.18 -8.26 -2.97
N ILE A 123 13.83 -8.26 -2.98
CA ILE A 123 13.01 -7.46 -2.08
C ILE A 123 12.77 -8.23 -0.79
N ASP A 124 13.35 -7.74 0.31
CA ASP A 124 13.09 -8.29 1.64
C ASP A 124 11.65 -7.97 2.05
N GLY A 125 10.90 -9.00 2.48
CA GLY A 125 9.52 -8.80 2.95
C GLY A 125 8.47 -8.66 1.85
N PHE A 126 8.75 -9.04 0.60
CA PHE A 126 7.76 -9.03 -0.49
C PHE A 126 6.49 -9.82 -0.13
N ASP A 127 6.63 -10.93 0.58
CA ASP A 127 5.48 -11.71 1.06
C ASP A 127 4.60 -10.91 2.04
N VAL A 128 5.18 -10.05 2.86
CA VAL A 128 4.44 -9.15 3.77
C VAL A 128 3.64 -8.13 2.97
N ALA A 129 4.24 -7.57 1.92
CA ALA A 129 3.53 -6.66 1.02
C ALA A 129 2.36 -7.36 0.31
N LEU A 130 2.55 -8.60 -0.16
CA LEU A 130 1.46 -9.41 -0.74
C LEU A 130 0.34 -9.69 0.26
N GLN A 131 0.67 -10.02 1.51
CA GLN A 131 -0.32 -10.22 2.56
C GLN A 131 -1.09 -8.93 2.84
N HIS A 132 -0.43 -7.79 2.88
CA HIS A 132 -1.09 -6.49 3.02
C HIS A 132 -2.02 -6.20 1.84
N LEU A 133 -1.57 -6.39 0.60
CA LEU A 133 -2.40 -6.20 -0.59
C LEU A 133 -3.62 -7.13 -0.61
N ALA A 134 -3.50 -8.34 -0.05
CA ALA A 134 -4.62 -9.27 0.09
C ALA A 134 -5.68 -8.79 1.09
N LEU A 135 -5.42 -7.78 1.93
CA LEU A 135 -6.43 -7.12 2.76
C LEU A 135 -7.52 -6.44 1.94
N ALA A 136 -7.26 -6.16 0.66
CA ALA A 136 -8.30 -5.70 -0.27
C ALA A 136 -9.47 -6.69 -0.39
N VAL A 137 -9.25 -7.98 -0.08
CA VAL A 137 -10.32 -8.96 0.09
C VAL A 137 -11.07 -8.65 1.40
N GLY A 138 -12.15 -7.94 1.29
CA GLY A 138 -12.99 -7.49 2.40
C GLY A 138 -12.96 -5.98 2.67
N ARG A 139 -11.92 -5.26 2.21
CA ARG A 139 -11.81 -3.81 2.37
C ARG A 139 -11.90 -3.05 1.04
N ASN A 140 -11.99 -3.76 -0.09
CA ASN A 140 -12.03 -3.27 -1.48
C ASN A 140 -10.76 -2.56 -1.95
N ILE A 141 -9.89 -2.12 -1.06
CA ILE A 141 -8.65 -1.43 -1.38
C ILE A 141 -7.53 -1.90 -0.47
N ALA A 142 -6.33 -1.96 -0.99
CA ALA A 142 -5.06 -2.00 -0.27
C ALA A 142 -4.00 -1.36 -1.17
N VAL A 143 -3.09 -0.61 -0.59
CA VAL A 143 -2.08 0.16 -1.33
C VAL A 143 -0.71 -0.12 -0.74
N ALA A 144 0.29 -0.21 -1.61
CA ALA A 144 1.69 -0.27 -1.24
C ALA A 144 2.50 0.73 -2.07
N GLU A 145 3.52 1.30 -1.49
CA GLU A 145 4.47 2.19 -2.18
C GLU A 145 5.64 1.38 -2.74
N ASN A 146 5.92 1.57 -4.02
CA ASN A 146 7.11 1.03 -4.65
C ASN A 146 8.30 1.96 -4.40
N VAL A 147 9.30 1.50 -3.67
CA VAL A 147 10.52 2.25 -3.37
C VAL A 147 11.58 1.97 -4.43
N TRP A 148 12.02 3.01 -5.10
CA TRP A 148 13.00 2.92 -6.17
C TRP A 148 14.31 3.57 -5.78
N GLU A 149 15.43 2.88 -6.05
CA GLU A 149 16.78 3.42 -5.89
C GLU A 149 17.53 3.50 -7.22
N PRO A 150 18.27 4.60 -7.48
CA PRO A 150 19.15 4.67 -8.62
C PRO A 150 20.40 3.82 -8.36
N ARG A 151 20.65 2.85 -9.25
CA ARG A 151 21.89 2.06 -9.29
C ARG A 151 22.61 2.30 -10.61
N GLY A 152 23.59 3.20 -10.59
CA GLY A 152 24.30 3.64 -11.78
C GLY A 152 23.38 4.38 -12.76
N ARG A 153 23.02 3.77 -13.89
CA ARG A 153 22.12 4.33 -14.90
C ARG A 153 20.68 3.79 -14.82
N GLU A 154 20.42 2.85 -13.93
CA GLU A 154 19.15 2.16 -13.81
C GLU A 154 18.43 2.58 -12.53
N LEU A 155 17.09 2.54 -12.57
CA LEU A 155 16.24 2.61 -11.41
C LEU A 155 15.83 1.19 -11.04
N ARG A 156 16.18 0.76 -9.82
CA ARG A 156 15.82 -0.57 -9.33
C ARG A 156 14.79 -0.47 -8.24
N LEU A 157 13.74 -1.30 -8.31
CA LEU A 157 12.80 -1.51 -7.23
C LEU A 157 13.54 -2.24 -6.10
N VAL A 158 13.56 -1.63 -4.92
CA VAL A 158 14.29 -2.16 -3.75
C VAL A 158 13.38 -2.56 -2.61
N ASP A 159 12.16 -2.00 -2.57
CA ASP A 159 11.20 -2.33 -1.53
C ASP A 159 9.76 -2.09 -1.99
N VAL A 160 8.80 -2.77 -1.34
CA VAL A 160 7.37 -2.57 -1.52
C VAL A 160 6.76 -2.38 -0.13
N VAL A 161 6.51 -1.12 0.23
CA VAL A 161 6.11 -0.73 1.58
C VAL A 161 4.60 -0.63 1.69
N PRO A 162 3.96 -1.42 2.58
CA PRO A 162 2.54 -1.30 2.88
C PRO A 162 2.14 0.11 3.34
N ILE A 163 1.06 0.65 2.79
CA ILE A 163 0.49 1.92 3.24
C ILE A 163 -0.66 1.63 4.21
N PRO A 164 -0.60 2.14 5.45
CA PRO A 164 -1.69 1.99 6.42
C PRO A 164 -2.99 2.61 5.90
N PHE A 165 -4.12 1.97 6.20
CA PHE A 165 -5.43 2.40 5.71
C PHE A 165 -5.83 3.79 6.19
N GLU A 166 -5.40 4.19 7.39
CA GLU A 166 -5.67 5.53 7.95
C GLU A 166 -5.03 6.66 7.14
N ARG A 167 -4.11 6.31 6.23
CA ARG A 167 -3.44 7.27 5.35
C ARG A 167 -4.03 7.33 3.96
N LEU A 168 -5.07 6.57 3.68
CA LEU A 168 -5.69 6.53 2.36
C LEU A 168 -6.88 7.49 2.31
N THR A 169 -6.91 8.32 1.29
CA THR A 169 -8.06 9.16 0.93
C THR A 169 -8.18 9.22 -0.59
N PHE A 170 -9.29 9.78 -1.07
CA PHE A 170 -9.51 9.98 -2.50
C PHE A 170 -9.71 11.47 -2.79
N ASP A 171 -9.20 11.92 -3.91
CA ASP A 171 -9.51 13.27 -4.39
C ASP A 171 -10.90 13.31 -5.05
N GLY A 172 -11.37 14.53 -5.37
CA GLY A 172 -12.67 14.74 -6.03
C GLY A 172 -12.78 14.12 -7.42
N LEU A 173 -11.71 13.56 -7.97
CA LEU A 173 -11.68 12.82 -9.25
C LEU A 173 -11.61 11.30 -9.03
N GLY A 174 -11.67 10.83 -7.80
CA GLY A 174 -11.59 9.41 -7.44
C GLY A 174 -10.16 8.82 -7.50
N LYS A 175 -9.13 9.65 -7.53
CA LYS A 175 -7.74 9.18 -7.45
C LYS A 175 -7.32 8.97 -6.02
N VAL A 176 -6.63 7.86 -5.78
CA VAL A 176 -6.05 7.56 -4.47
C VAL A 176 -5.00 8.59 -4.09
N ARG A 177 -5.08 9.07 -2.86
CA ARG A 177 -4.14 9.99 -2.24
C ARG A 177 -3.61 9.39 -0.94
N VAL A 178 -2.37 9.64 -0.63
CA VAL A 178 -1.75 9.20 0.63
C VAL A 178 -1.53 10.41 1.52
N LEU A 179 -2.17 10.39 2.69
CA LEU A 179 -2.01 11.43 3.70
C LEU A 179 -0.60 11.34 4.29
N THR A 180 0.09 12.46 4.30
CA THR A 180 1.43 12.59 4.87
C THR A 180 1.43 13.63 5.97
N ARG A 181 2.51 13.64 6.78
CA ARG A 181 2.69 14.65 7.83
C ARG A 181 2.68 16.09 7.29
N ASP A 182 3.20 16.28 6.07
CA ASP A 182 3.30 17.59 5.43
C ASP A 182 2.01 17.96 4.68
N GLN A 183 1.20 16.99 4.32
CA GLN A 183 -0.09 17.14 3.64
C GLN A 183 -1.14 16.21 4.28
N PRO A 184 -1.66 16.60 5.48
CA PRO A 184 -2.55 15.73 6.25
C PRO A 184 -4.01 15.77 5.78
N VAL A 185 -4.37 16.63 4.83
CA VAL A 185 -5.75 16.79 4.34
C VAL A 185 -5.87 16.36 2.87
N ASP A 186 -5.02 16.92 2.01
CA ASP A 186 -5.13 16.69 0.56
C ASP A 186 -4.33 15.47 0.09
N GLY A 187 -3.37 15.01 0.88
CA GLY A 187 -2.50 13.90 0.53
C GLY A 187 -1.60 14.16 -0.68
N ILE A 188 -0.80 13.15 -1.02
CA ILE A 188 0.06 13.13 -2.21
C ILE A 188 -0.37 12.00 -3.15
N GLU A 189 -0.14 12.16 -4.46
CA GLU A 189 -0.27 11.08 -5.46
C GLU A 189 0.84 10.06 -5.34
#